data_aadd5e992d10d4ec499425cd5572c961
#
_entry.id   aadd5e992d10d4ec499425cd5572c961
#
_cell.length_a   1.000
_cell.length_b   1.000
_cell.length_c   1.000
_cell.angle_alpha   90.00
_cell.angle_beta   90.00
_cell.angle_gamma   90.00
#
_symmetry.space_group_name_H-M   'P 1'
#
loop_
_entity.id
_entity.type
_entity.pdbx_description
1 polymer ?
#
loop_
_entity_poly.entity_id
_entity_poly.type
_entity_poly.pdbx_seq_one_letter_code
_entity_poly.pdbx_strand_id
1 'polypeptide(L)'
;MNMGLTPQGLTPHRSDDYSYYASELRLWAELAVKHNVGIFMVHHTGKAAHQHYPDPLDHLLGSTAITATADWVLVMQKTQDGQGASLYVEGKMAKSQEFGLEKVDGIYFRIVGHAKDLALSRKKAQQEVCDCIKANPNIRQFEIVKKLERSKQNVSRAVGKLIRDGYITGNSNDGYTILETP
;
A
#
# COMPACT_ATOMS: atom_id res chain seq x y z
N MET A 1 14.96 -35.75 -23.81
CA MET A 1 15.66 -35.58 -22.53
C MET A 1 15.11 -34.33 -21.85
N ASN A 2 14.26 -34.54 -20.88
CA ASN A 2 13.60 -33.46 -20.13
C ASN A 2 14.49 -33.13 -18.91
N MET A 3 15.26 -32.04 -19.00
CA MET A 3 15.93 -31.52 -17.80
C MET A 3 14.93 -30.65 -17.03
N GLY A 4 14.27 -31.24 -16.06
CA GLY A 4 13.47 -30.53 -15.09
C GLY A 4 14.38 -29.68 -14.20
N LEU A 5 14.43 -28.38 -14.45
CA LEU A 5 14.93 -27.39 -13.49
C LEU A 5 13.87 -27.22 -12.41
N THR A 6 13.98 -27.97 -11.32
CA THR A 6 13.29 -27.66 -10.08
C THR A 6 13.90 -26.38 -9.50
N PRO A 7 13.13 -25.31 -9.26
CA PRO A 7 13.63 -24.19 -8.45
C PRO A 7 13.85 -24.71 -7.04
N GLN A 8 15.07 -24.94 -6.65
CA GLN A 8 15.40 -25.17 -5.24
C GLN A 8 15.03 -23.90 -4.47
N GLY A 9 14.14 -24.06 -3.49
CA GLY A 9 13.72 -22.96 -2.65
C GLY A 9 14.93 -22.29 -2.00
N LEU A 10 15.01 -20.98 -2.17
CA LEU A 10 16.01 -20.12 -1.54
C LEU A 10 15.89 -20.26 -0.02
N THR A 11 16.74 -21.08 0.57
CA THR A 11 16.90 -21.15 2.03
C THR A 11 17.72 -19.93 2.48
N PRO A 12 17.31 -19.20 3.52
CA PRO A 12 18.03 -18.03 3.98
C PRO A 12 19.36 -18.45 4.61
N HIS A 13 20.48 -18.16 3.96
CA HIS A 13 21.82 -18.29 4.51
C HIS A 13 22.27 -16.95 5.13
N ARG A 14 22.87 -17.06 6.32
CA ARG A 14 23.42 -15.95 7.12
C ARG A 14 24.65 -15.33 6.43
N SER A 15 24.83 -14.02 6.60
CA SER A 15 26.02 -13.19 6.39
C SER A 15 26.64 -13.04 4.99
N ASP A 16 26.43 -13.99 4.05
CA ASP A 16 26.94 -13.88 2.67
C ASP A 16 25.84 -13.66 1.63
N ASP A 17 24.67 -13.25 2.08
CA ASP A 17 23.47 -13.14 1.23
C ASP A 17 23.64 -12.14 0.08
N TYR A 18 24.42 -11.06 0.29
CA TYR A 18 24.63 -10.06 -0.75
C TYR A 18 25.30 -10.64 -2.00
N SER A 19 26.43 -11.33 -1.83
CA SER A 19 27.20 -11.88 -2.95
C SER A 19 26.42 -12.96 -3.70
N TYR A 20 25.69 -13.79 -2.97
CA TYR A 20 24.83 -14.81 -3.54
C TYR A 20 23.70 -14.20 -4.38
N TYR A 21 22.91 -13.29 -3.81
CA TYR A 21 21.83 -12.62 -4.54
C TYR A 21 22.35 -11.78 -5.70
N ALA A 22 23.46 -11.10 -5.54
CA ALA A 22 24.06 -10.32 -6.62
C ALA A 22 24.48 -11.18 -7.79
N SER A 23 25.07 -12.37 -7.54
CA SER A 23 25.48 -13.29 -8.60
C SER A 23 24.28 -13.89 -9.35
N GLU A 24 23.26 -14.33 -8.65
CA GLU A 24 22.04 -14.88 -9.24
C GLU A 24 21.28 -13.84 -10.09
N LEU A 25 21.08 -12.65 -9.52
CA LEU A 25 20.37 -11.57 -10.22
C LEU A 25 21.12 -11.08 -11.45
N ARG A 26 22.45 -11.10 -11.41
CA ARG A 26 23.29 -10.76 -12.57
C ARG A 26 23.05 -11.70 -13.74
N LEU A 27 22.92 -13.00 -13.50
CA LEU A 27 22.60 -13.97 -14.56
C LEU A 27 21.28 -13.65 -15.24
N TRP A 28 20.26 -13.26 -14.46
CA TRP A 28 18.96 -12.86 -15.02
C TRP A 28 19.06 -11.55 -15.80
N ALA A 29 19.83 -10.59 -15.33
CA ALA A 29 20.07 -9.34 -16.07
C ALA A 29 20.80 -9.60 -17.39
N GLU A 30 21.84 -10.45 -17.40
CA GLU A 30 22.54 -10.84 -18.63
C GLU A 30 21.63 -11.56 -19.62
N LEU A 31 20.75 -12.44 -19.13
CA LEU A 31 19.73 -13.11 -19.97
C LEU A 31 18.74 -12.10 -20.57
N ALA A 32 18.27 -11.14 -19.79
CA ALA A 32 17.37 -10.11 -20.26
C ALA A 32 17.99 -9.30 -21.42
N VAL A 33 19.23 -8.86 -21.24
CA VAL A 33 19.97 -8.13 -22.28
C VAL A 33 20.23 -9.00 -23.51
N LYS A 34 20.71 -10.22 -23.31
CA LYS A 34 21.03 -11.15 -24.39
C LYS A 34 19.83 -11.46 -25.29
N HIS A 35 18.65 -11.60 -24.70
CA HIS A 35 17.43 -11.98 -25.43
C HIS A 35 16.50 -10.78 -25.69
N ASN A 36 16.91 -9.57 -25.33
CA ASN A 36 16.11 -8.34 -25.44
C ASN A 36 14.70 -8.51 -24.87
N VAL A 37 14.60 -9.00 -23.63
CA VAL A 37 13.35 -9.24 -22.92
C VAL A 37 13.35 -8.55 -21.56
N GLY A 38 12.18 -8.17 -21.07
CA GLY A 38 11.98 -7.75 -19.69
C GLY A 38 11.74 -8.96 -18.78
N ILE A 39 12.42 -9.02 -17.64
CA ILE A 39 12.20 -10.06 -16.62
C ILE A 39 11.55 -9.41 -15.41
N PHE A 40 10.38 -9.90 -15.04
CA PHE A 40 9.65 -9.44 -13.85
C PHE A 40 9.75 -10.50 -12.76
N MET A 41 10.39 -10.13 -11.64
CA MET A 41 10.59 -11.02 -10.49
C MET A 41 9.70 -10.58 -9.33
N VAL A 42 8.96 -11.51 -8.75
CA VAL A 42 8.12 -11.28 -7.58
C VAL A 42 8.81 -11.81 -6.33
N HIS A 43 8.94 -10.93 -5.33
CA HIS A 43 9.57 -11.24 -4.05
C HIS A 43 8.66 -10.84 -2.88
N HIS A 44 8.71 -11.57 -1.78
CA HIS A 44 7.96 -11.22 -0.58
C HIS A 44 8.69 -10.15 0.26
N THR A 45 7.93 -9.23 0.82
CA THR A 45 8.44 -8.32 1.86
C THR A 45 8.54 -9.03 3.20
N GLY A 46 9.49 -8.63 4.06
CA GLY A 46 9.67 -9.21 5.39
C GLY A 46 8.48 -8.99 6.32
N LYS A 47 8.29 -9.89 7.28
CA LYS A 47 7.26 -9.74 8.33
C LYS A 47 7.47 -8.48 9.20
N ALA A 48 8.71 -8.00 9.32
CA ALA A 48 9.06 -6.75 10.00
C ALA A 48 8.65 -5.47 9.24
N ALA A 49 8.16 -5.61 8.02
CA ALA A 49 7.68 -4.50 7.18
C ALA A 49 6.55 -3.66 7.81
N HIS A 50 5.97 -4.11 8.92
CA HIS A 50 4.96 -3.36 9.67
C HIS A 50 5.51 -2.49 10.80
N GLN A 51 6.83 -2.54 11.06
CA GLN A 51 7.50 -1.76 12.10
C GLN A 51 8.45 -0.74 11.48
N HIS A 52 8.00 0.51 11.40
CA HIS A 52 8.79 1.76 11.41
C HIS A 52 10.02 1.90 10.48
N TYR A 53 10.07 1.28 9.32
CA TYR A 53 11.06 1.65 8.31
C TYR A 53 10.48 2.75 7.41
N PRO A 54 11.04 3.97 7.42
CA PRO A 54 10.54 5.08 6.61
C PRO A 54 10.76 4.85 5.11
N ASP A 55 11.72 4.02 4.73
CA ASP A 55 12.01 3.70 3.34
C ASP A 55 11.29 2.40 2.93
N PRO A 56 10.43 2.45 1.88
CA PRO A 56 9.80 1.25 1.35
C PRO A 56 10.77 0.17 0.88
N LEU A 57 11.99 0.52 0.50
CA LEU A 57 13.01 -0.44 0.07
C LEU A 57 13.57 -1.27 1.23
N ASP A 58 13.56 -0.75 2.46
CA ASP A 58 13.99 -1.48 3.65
C ASP A 58 13.08 -2.68 3.97
N HIS A 59 11.90 -2.73 3.36
CA HIS A 59 10.96 -3.85 3.50
C HIS A 59 11.33 -5.05 2.62
N LEU A 60 12.25 -4.89 1.68
CA LEU A 60 12.69 -6.00 0.85
C LEU A 60 13.60 -6.92 1.67
N LEU A 61 13.15 -8.16 1.86
CA LEU A 61 13.96 -9.16 2.53
C LEU A 61 15.22 -9.48 1.69
N GLY A 62 16.34 -9.45 2.38
CA GLY A 62 17.52 -10.18 1.98
C GLY A 62 18.62 -9.35 1.40
N SER A 63 18.47 -8.19 0.81
CA SER A 63 19.69 -7.49 0.46
C SER A 63 19.52 -6.25 -0.43
N THR A 64 20.34 -5.27 -0.18
CA THR A 64 20.65 -4.18 -1.10
C THR A 64 21.09 -4.66 -2.50
N ALA A 65 21.48 -5.93 -2.66
CA ALA A 65 21.79 -6.53 -3.95
C ALA A 65 20.58 -6.54 -4.90
N ILE A 66 19.37 -6.76 -4.38
CA ILE A 66 18.15 -6.76 -5.20
C ILE A 66 17.92 -5.36 -5.77
N THR A 67 17.95 -4.33 -4.93
CA THR A 67 17.75 -2.95 -5.34
C THR A 67 18.88 -2.43 -6.23
N ALA A 68 20.12 -2.87 -6.00
CA ALA A 68 21.28 -2.49 -6.80
C ALA A 68 21.27 -3.08 -8.21
N THR A 69 20.69 -4.28 -8.39
CA THR A 69 20.72 -5.00 -9.67
C THR A 69 19.50 -4.68 -10.53
N ALA A 70 18.32 -4.56 -9.94
CA ALA A 70 17.09 -4.28 -10.65
C ALA A 70 17.12 -2.87 -11.31
N ASP A 71 16.59 -2.75 -12.53
CA ASP A 71 16.40 -1.44 -13.17
C ASP A 71 15.20 -0.70 -12.62
N TRP A 72 14.18 -1.46 -12.17
CA TRP A 72 12.99 -0.98 -11.52
C TRP A 72 12.67 -1.81 -10.29
N VAL A 73 12.33 -1.15 -9.20
CA VAL A 73 11.84 -1.78 -7.97
C VAL A 73 10.43 -1.26 -7.69
N LEU A 74 9.51 -2.19 -7.50
CA LEU A 74 8.13 -1.90 -7.16
C LEU A 74 7.81 -2.51 -5.80
N VAL A 75 7.48 -1.69 -4.81
CA VAL A 75 7.10 -2.17 -3.46
C VAL A 75 5.64 -1.87 -3.23
N MET A 76 4.85 -2.92 -3.06
CA MET A 76 3.43 -2.81 -2.77
C MET A 76 3.16 -3.07 -1.29
N GLN A 77 2.53 -2.12 -0.62
CA GLN A 77 2.17 -2.21 0.80
C GLN A 77 0.68 -2.00 0.99
N LYS A 78 0.04 -2.89 1.74
CA LYS A 78 -1.37 -2.72 2.11
C LYS A 78 -1.52 -1.55 3.08
N THR A 79 -2.59 -0.77 2.91
CA THR A 79 -2.97 0.24 3.90
C THR A 79 -3.44 -0.43 5.19
N GLN A 80 -3.24 0.24 6.33
CA GLN A 80 -3.62 -0.30 7.65
C GLN A 80 -5.11 -0.63 7.76
N ASP A 81 -5.96 0.07 7.02
CA ASP A 81 -7.41 -0.16 6.96
C ASP A 81 -7.79 -1.35 6.05
N GLY A 82 -6.82 -1.95 5.36
CA GLY A 82 -7.04 -3.07 4.43
C GLY A 82 -7.83 -2.74 3.17
N GLN A 83 -8.22 -1.48 2.97
CA GLN A 83 -9.09 -1.06 1.86
C GLN A 83 -8.32 -0.65 0.60
N GLY A 84 -7.02 -0.60 0.68
CA GLY A 84 -6.15 -0.21 -0.43
C GLY A 84 -4.72 -0.66 -0.22
N ALA A 85 -3.84 -0.10 -1.04
CA ALA A 85 -2.40 -0.28 -0.93
C ALA A 85 -1.69 1.00 -1.38
N SER A 86 -0.42 1.15 -1.06
CA SER A 86 0.50 2.03 -1.76
C SER A 86 1.40 1.22 -2.67
N LEU A 87 1.80 1.81 -3.78
CA LEU A 87 2.80 1.28 -4.69
C LEU A 87 3.93 2.29 -4.80
N TYR A 88 5.05 1.97 -4.20
CA TYR A 88 6.30 2.69 -4.38
C TYR A 88 7.00 2.15 -5.62
N VAL A 89 7.45 3.04 -6.48
CA VAL A 89 8.15 2.73 -7.74
C VAL A 89 9.45 3.50 -7.76
N GLU A 90 10.55 2.80 -7.92
CA GLU A 90 11.87 3.37 -8.09
C GLU A 90 12.57 2.77 -9.29
N GLY A 91 13.18 3.63 -10.09
CA GLY A 91 13.97 3.22 -11.26
C GLY A 91 15.33 3.89 -11.25
N LYS A 92 16.37 3.21 -11.75
CA LYS A 92 17.74 3.77 -11.83
C LYS A 92 17.82 5.11 -12.57
N MET A 93 16.94 5.31 -13.56
CA MET A 93 16.94 6.50 -14.41
C MET A 93 15.72 7.39 -14.19
N ALA A 94 14.92 7.14 -13.16
CA ALA A 94 13.70 7.88 -12.88
C ALA A 94 13.60 8.28 -11.42
N LYS A 95 12.92 9.41 -11.16
CA LYS A 95 12.61 9.79 -9.78
C LYS A 95 11.63 8.79 -9.17
N SER A 96 11.86 8.43 -7.92
CA SER A 96 10.94 7.60 -7.15
C SER A 96 9.56 8.25 -7.05
N GLN A 97 8.53 7.42 -7.12
CA GLN A 97 7.13 7.85 -7.04
C GLN A 97 6.36 6.90 -6.14
N GLU A 98 5.36 7.42 -5.47
CA GLU A 98 4.44 6.61 -4.67
C GLU A 98 3.00 6.86 -5.12
N PHE A 99 2.33 5.77 -5.49
CA PHE A 99 0.95 5.77 -5.96
C PHE A 99 0.04 5.16 -4.90
N GLY A 100 -1.15 5.74 -4.75
CA GLY A 100 -2.22 5.11 -4.00
C GLY A 100 -3.00 4.14 -4.88
N LEU A 101 -3.29 2.98 -4.31
CA LEU A 101 -4.06 1.94 -4.95
C LEU A 101 -5.38 1.73 -4.21
N GLU A 102 -6.45 1.61 -4.96
CA GLU A 102 -7.77 1.19 -4.48
C GLU A 102 -8.05 -0.25 -4.90
N LYS A 103 -8.54 -1.06 -3.95
CA LYS A 103 -8.97 -2.41 -4.26
C LYS A 103 -10.36 -2.39 -4.90
N VAL A 104 -10.48 -2.94 -6.11
CA VAL A 104 -11.73 -3.00 -6.87
C VAL A 104 -12.25 -4.42 -6.83
N ASP A 105 -13.51 -4.58 -6.44
CA ASP A 105 -14.25 -5.87 -6.37
C ASP A 105 -13.52 -6.97 -5.60
N GLY A 106 -12.58 -6.60 -4.72
CA GLY A 106 -11.79 -7.55 -3.96
C GLY A 106 -10.74 -8.32 -4.77
N ILE A 107 -10.60 -8.07 -6.06
CA ILE A 107 -9.81 -8.89 -6.99
C ILE A 107 -8.55 -8.18 -7.44
N TYR A 108 -8.63 -6.92 -7.88
CA TYR A 108 -7.50 -6.19 -8.44
C TYR A 108 -7.34 -4.80 -7.84
N PHE A 109 -6.18 -4.17 -8.09
CA PHE A 109 -5.89 -2.81 -7.64
C PHE A 109 -5.88 -1.84 -8.82
N ARG A 110 -6.43 -0.65 -8.59
CA ARG A 110 -6.42 0.45 -9.53
C ARG A 110 -5.63 1.61 -8.96
N ILE A 111 -4.75 2.22 -9.76
CA ILE A 111 -4.07 3.46 -9.39
C ILE A 111 -5.11 4.58 -9.33
N VAL A 112 -5.14 5.30 -8.21
CA VAL A 112 -6.10 6.39 -7.98
C VAL A 112 -5.44 7.76 -7.79
N GLY A 113 -4.12 7.82 -7.93
CA GLY A 113 -3.33 9.05 -7.86
C GLY A 113 -2.05 8.88 -7.05
N HIS A 114 -1.33 9.99 -6.81
CA HIS A 114 -0.17 9.96 -5.93
C HIS A 114 -0.59 9.77 -4.47
N ALA A 115 0.20 9.01 -3.71
CA ALA A 115 -0.12 8.69 -2.32
C ALA A 115 -0.25 9.92 -1.42
N LYS A 116 0.58 10.95 -1.65
CA LYS A 116 0.51 12.23 -0.92
C LYS A 116 -0.82 12.95 -1.13
N ASP A 117 -1.29 13.04 -2.37
CA ASP A 117 -2.55 13.71 -2.71
C ASP A 117 -3.74 12.97 -2.13
N LEU A 118 -3.68 11.62 -2.14
CA LEU A 118 -4.70 10.78 -1.52
C LEU A 118 -4.73 10.94 0.01
N ALA A 119 -3.57 11.03 0.65
CA ALA A 119 -3.49 11.26 2.09
C ALA A 119 -4.13 12.62 2.47
N LEU A 120 -3.84 13.68 1.71
CA LEU A 120 -4.45 15.00 1.88
C LEU A 120 -5.97 14.96 1.62
N SER A 121 -6.39 14.33 0.53
CA SER A 121 -7.81 14.17 0.18
C SER A 121 -8.57 13.37 1.24
N ARG A 122 -7.98 12.31 1.80
CA ARG A 122 -8.56 11.51 2.88
C ARG A 122 -8.70 12.31 4.17
N LYS A 123 -7.67 13.08 4.57
CA LYS A 123 -7.73 13.98 5.74
C LYS A 123 -8.86 15.00 5.59
N LYS A 124 -8.97 15.62 4.41
CA LYS A 124 -10.06 16.56 4.11
C LYS A 124 -11.43 15.91 4.20
N ALA A 125 -11.60 14.70 3.65
CA ALA A 125 -12.85 13.95 3.75
C ALA A 125 -13.22 13.57 5.19
N GLN A 126 -12.24 13.22 6.02
CA GLN A 126 -12.46 12.96 7.44
C GLN A 126 -12.92 14.21 8.18
N GLN A 127 -12.28 15.36 7.90
CA GLN A 127 -12.65 16.62 8.49
C GLN A 127 -14.08 17.01 8.12
N GLU A 128 -14.44 16.97 6.84
CA GLU A 128 -15.79 17.28 6.36
C GLU A 128 -16.86 16.38 6.99
N VAL A 129 -16.59 15.09 7.14
CA VAL A 129 -17.50 14.14 7.81
C VAL A 129 -17.62 14.47 9.30
N CYS A 130 -16.51 14.77 9.98
CA CYS A 130 -16.51 15.18 11.38
C CYS A 130 -17.34 16.45 11.59
N ASP A 131 -17.11 17.47 10.78
CA ASP A 131 -17.85 18.76 10.84
C ASP A 131 -19.34 18.55 10.56
N CYS A 132 -19.68 17.69 9.61
CA CYS A 132 -21.06 17.33 9.30
C CYS A 132 -21.76 16.67 10.48
N ILE A 133 -21.10 15.73 11.18
CA ILE A 133 -21.63 15.05 12.38
C ILE A 133 -21.76 16.04 13.53
N LYS A 134 -20.77 16.91 13.72
CA LYS A 134 -20.80 17.96 14.75
C LYS A 134 -21.98 18.91 14.57
N ALA A 135 -22.26 19.31 13.34
CA ALA A 135 -23.40 20.18 13.02
C ALA A 135 -24.76 19.46 13.07
N ASN A 136 -24.77 18.13 13.02
CA ASN A 136 -26.00 17.32 12.99
C ASN A 136 -25.83 16.07 13.87
N PRO A 137 -25.95 16.18 15.20
CA PRO A 137 -25.85 15.04 16.10
C PRO A 137 -26.89 13.96 15.75
N ASN A 138 -26.50 12.69 15.87
CA ASN A 138 -27.29 11.51 15.49
C ASN A 138 -27.59 11.39 13.98
N ILE A 139 -26.78 12.04 13.13
CA ILE A 139 -26.92 11.93 11.68
C ILE A 139 -26.57 10.52 11.21
N ARG A 140 -27.37 9.93 10.34
CA ARG A 140 -27.15 8.60 9.76
C ARG A 140 -26.20 8.67 8.57
N GLN A 141 -25.54 7.56 8.28
CA GLN A 141 -24.55 7.51 7.21
C GLN A 141 -25.09 7.95 5.85
N PHE A 142 -26.32 7.56 5.48
CA PHE A 142 -26.92 7.94 4.19
C PHE A 142 -27.16 9.45 4.08
N GLU A 143 -27.48 10.11 5.20
CA GLU A 143 -27.69 11.55 5.25
C GLU A 143 -26.35 12.31 5.09
N ILE A 144 -25.26 11.78 5.68
CA ILE A 144 -23.90 12.32 5.46
C ILE A 144 -23.53 12.21 4.00
N VAL A 145 -23.78 11.04 3.36
CA VAL A 145 -23.55 10.82 1.92
C VAL A 145 -24.28 11.88 1.08
N LYS A 146 -25.55 12.11 1.39
CA LYS A 146 -26.40 13.08 0.68
C LYS A 146 -25.95 14.50 0.91
N LYS A 147 -25.65 14.89 2.15
CA LYS A 147 -25.23 16.26 2.50
C LYS A 147 -23.87 16.65 1.93
N LEU A 148 -22.93 15.71 1.92
CA LEU A 148 -21.56 15.96 1.44
C LEU A 148 -21.38 15.63 -0.05
N GLU A 149 -22.41 15.12 -0.71
CA GLU A 149 -22.37 14.69 -2.13
C GLU A 149 -21.17 13.75 -2.42
N ARG A 150 -20.81 12.94 -1.44
CA ARG A 150 -19.69 11.99 -1.54
C ARG A 150 -20.18 10.57 -1.71
N SER A 151 -19.33 9.72 -2.32
CA SER A 151 -19.66 8.29 -2.44
C SER A 151 -19.83 7.63 -1.07
N LYS A 152 -20.77 6.69 -0.97
CA LYS A 152 -21.01 5.87 0.24
C LYS A 152 -19.71 5.25 0.78
N GLN A 153 -18.84 4.81 -0.13
CA GLN A 153 -17.57 4.18 0.22
C GLN A 153 -16.60 5.16 0.90
N ASN A 154 -16.50 6.39 0.40
CA ASN A 154 -15.63 7.42 1.00
C ASN A 154 -16.15 7.86 2.39
N VAL A 155 -17.46 8.02 2.53
CA VAL A 155 -18.07 8.34 3.84
C VAL A 155 -17.86 7.19 4.82
N SER A 156 -18.09 5.93 4.40
CA SER A 156 -17.88 4.75 5.25
C SER A 156 -16.43 4.63 5.75
N ARG A 157 -15.46 4.90 4.88
CA ARG A 157 -14.03 4.92 5.26
C ARG A 157 -13.72 6.01 6.27
N ALA A 158 -14.22 7.23 6.04
CA ALA A 158 -14.00 8.37 6.93
C ALA A 158 -14.62 8.11 8.31
N VAL A 159 -15.87 7.65 8.35
CA VAL A 159 -16.57 7.27 9.59
C VAL A 159 -15.82 6.17 10.34
N GLY A 160 -15.44 5.09 9.65
CA GLY A 160 -14.69 3.98 10.26
C GLY A 160 -13.35 4.42 10.84
N LYS A 161 -12.67 5.39 10.24
CA LYS A 161 -11.44 5.97 10.77
C LYS A 161 -11.73 6.83 12.01
N LEU A 162 -12.73 7.71 11.94
CA LEU A 162 -13.11 8.58 13.07
C LEU A 162 -13.56 7.78 14.30
N ILE A 163 -14.24 6.63 14.12
CA ILE A 163 -14.59 5.72 15.22
C ILE A 163 -13.33 5.10 15.83
N ARG A 164 -12.42 4.56 15.00
CA ARG A 164 -11.18 3.96 15.51
C ARG A 164 -10.29 4.96 16.26
N ASP A 165 -10.28 6.20 15.80
CA ASP A 165 -9.49 7.27 16.42
C ASP A 165 -10.19 7.88 17.64
N GLY A 166 -11.40 7.43 17.98
CA GLY A 166 -12.14 7.87 19.17
C GLY A 166 -12.77 9.27 19.07
N TYR A 167 -12.96 9.79 17.86
CA TYR A 167 -13.59 11.11 17.65
C TYR A 167 -15.12 11.06 17.64
N ILE A 168 -15.69 9.95 17.19
CA ILE A 168 -17.14 9.77 17.08
C ILE A 168 -17.56 8.41 17.61
N THR A 169 -18.84 8.31 18.02
CA THR A 169 -19.51 7.06 18.38
C THR A 169 -20.81 6.91 17.60
N GLY A 170 -21.34 5.70 17.54
CA GLY A 170 -22.61 5.39 16.88
C GLY A 170 -22.45 4.33 15.78
N ASN A 171 -23.54 4.13 15.05
CA ASN A 171 -23.60 3.19 13.93
C ASN A 171 -24.44 3.76 12.77
N SER A 172 -24.47 3.04 11.66
CA SER A 172 -25.16 3.48 10.43
C SER A 172 -26.68 3.63 10.59
N ASN A 173 -27.29 2.92 11.53
CA ASN A 173 -28.74 2.88 11.73
C ASN A 173 -29.23 3.92 12.73
N ASP A 174 -28.50 4.07 13.86
CA ASP A 174 -28.89 4.95 14.97
C ASP A 174 -28.27 6.35 14.81
N GLY A 175 -27.31 6.49 13.92
CA GLY A 175 -26.59 7.74 13.65
C GLY A 175 -25.29 7.84 14.43
N TYR A 176 -24.56 8.94 14.18
CA TYR A 176 -23.24 9.21 14.74
C TYR A 176 -23.24 10.51 15.54
N THR A 177 -22.49 10.52 16.63
CA THR A 177 -22.28 11.69 17.49
C THR A 177 -20.79 11.89 17.76
N ILE A 178 -20.38 13.13 18.02
CA ILE A 178 -19.03 13.45 18.48
C ILE A 178 -18.86 12.96 19.91
N LEU A 179 -17.74 12.32 20.19
CA LEU A 179 -17.29 12.08 21.56
C LEU A 179 -16.64 13.37 22.06
N GLU A 180 -17.22 13.98 23.09
CA GLU A 180 -16.55 15.05 23.80
C GLU A 180 -15.27 14.47 24.41
N THR A 181 -14.11 14.95 23.97
CA THR A 181 -12.83 14.64 24.62
C THR A 181 -12.85 15.29 26.00
N PRO A 182 -12.60 14.53 27.08
CA PRO A 182 -12.54 15.08 28.43
C PRO A 182 -11.44 16.13 28.57
#